data_df7240500264f818b2ff719e241abb7f
#
_entry.id   df7240500264f818b2ff719e241abb7f
#
_cell.length_a   1.000
_cell.length_b   1.000
_cell.length_c   1.000
_cell.angle_alpha   90.00
_cell.angle_beta   90.00
_cell.angle_gamma   90.00
#
_symmetry.space_group_name_H-M   'P 1'
#
loop_
_entity.id
_entity.type
_entity.pdbx_description
1 polymer ?
#
loop_
_entity_poly.entity_id
_entity_poly.type
_entity_poly.pdbx_seq_one_letter_code
_entity_poly.pdbx_strand_id
1 'polypeptide(L)'
;MKIRIAIGLGGPADLSADGFAGLVADLAERRFDSLWISEVLTGGGLDPLIALATAAQLHPKIKLGTTMLIPGRNEIRLAKSLASLDALSRGRLLITFVPGLAYGPERDAIGVPVSERAAAIERTIPRLRRWWAGEQVDGITVSPRPIQDPLEIWLGGLAAASLARCGRIADGWLGASCTAEQARLARSMINDAARDAGRGIDPEHFGISIGYTHQPLDSRQLAALAARTRGRDIDPRALVPVGYSALRATLQSFIGVGMSKFVLRPMSIQGSWRDELTGLANAVGDLQT
;
A
#
# COMPACT_ATOMS: atom_id res chain seq x y z
N MET A 1 -15.54 6.95 -12.16
CA MET A 1 -14.43 6.34 -11.41
C MET A 1 -14.16 7.21 -10.21
N LYS A 2 -14.21 6.65 -9.02
CA LYS A 2 -13.99 7.39 -7.77
C LYS A 2 -12.50 7.49 -7.48
N ILE A 3 -11.98 8.69 -7.32
CA ILE A 3 -10.57 8.94 -7.00
C ILE A 3 -10.41 9.08 -5.49
N ARG A 4 -9.46 8.33 -4.92
CA ARG A 4 -9.19 8.30 -3.48
C ARG A 4 -7.71 8.61 -3.23
N ILE A 5 -7.46 9.60 -2.38
CA ILE A 5 -6.10 10.02 -2.02
C ILE A 5 -5.81 9.64 -0.57
N ALA A 6 -4.82 8.78 -0.42
CA ALA A 6 -4.27 8.33 0.85
C ALA A 6 -2.93 9.01 1.14
N ILE A 7 -2.60 9.17 2.40
CA ILE A 7 -1.28 9.64 2.82
C ILE A 7 -0.51 8.47 3.44
N GLY A 8 0.63 8.17 2.85
CA GLY A 8 1.58 7.18 3.35
C GLY A 8 2.67 7.83 4.18
N LEU A 9 2.96 7.27 5.34
CA LEU A 9 4.11 7.71 6.14
C LEU A 9 5.41 7.22 5.47
N GLY A 10 6.14 8.11 4.85
CA GLY A 10 7.38 7.79 4.15
C GLY A 10 8.53 8.76 4.42
N GLY A 11 8.24 9.87 5.05
CA GLY A 11 9.21 10.91 5.45
C GLY A 11 9.41 10.94 6.98
N PRO A 12 10.17 11.89 7.47
CA PRO A 12 10.35 12.11 8.90
C PRO A 12 9.00 12.48 9.52
N ALA A 13 8.58 11.74 10.52
CA ALA A 13 7.37 12.02 11.30
C ALA A 13 7.72 11.99 12.78
N ASP A 14 7.05 12.82 13.56
CA ASP A 14 7.03 12.66 15.01
C ASP A 14 6.14 11.43 15.31
N LEU A 15 6.78 10.36 15.73
CA LEU A 15 6.16 9.08 16.07
C LEU A 15 5.88 8.95 17.57
N SER A 16 6.02 10.04 18.34
CA SER A 16 5.48 10.10 19.70
C SER A 16 3.97 9.93 19.68
N ALA A 17 3.38 9.59 20.82
CA ALA A 17 1.93 9.42 20.92
C ALA A 17 1.16 10.68 20.50
N ASP A 18 1.61 11.86 20.94
CA ASP A 18 0.97 13.14 20.63
C ASP A 18 1.18 13.55 19.16
N GLY A 19 2.40 13.36 18.63
CA GLY A 19 2.71 13.65 17.22
C GLY A 19 1.91 12.78 16.28
N PHE A 20 1.79 11.49 16.57
CA PHE A 20 0.97 10.58 15.76
C PHE A 20 -0.53 10.90 15.85
N ALA A 21 -1.03 11.23 17.05
CA ALA A 21 -2.42 11.64 17.23
C ALA A 21 -2.73 12.94 16.46
N GLY A 22 -1.83 13.93 16.52
CA GLY A 22 -1.93 15.17 15.75
C GLY A 22 -1.97 14.91 14.24
N LEU A 23 -1.11 14.02 13.74
CA LEU A 23 -1.09 13.62 12.32
C LEU A 23 -2.42 13.00 11.88
N VAL A 24 -2.99 12.08 12.67
CA VAL A 24 -4.27 11.44 12.35
C VAL A 24 -5.41 12.47 12.32
N ALA A 25 -5.42 13.41 13.27
CA ALA A 25 -6.39 14.50 13.28
C ALA A 25 -6.26 15.41 12.05
N ASP A 26 -5.04 15.81 11.71
CA ASP A 26 -4.74 16.66 10.55
C ASP A 26 -5.14 16.03 9.21
N LEU A 27 -4.93 14.71 9.06
CA LEU A 27 -5.38 13.93 7.90
C LEU A 27 -6.91 13.95 7.75
N ALA A 28 -7.60 13.75 8.85
CA ALA A 28 -9.06 13.70 8.87
C ALA A 28 -9.69 15.07 8.60
N GLU A 29 -9.13 16.13 9.19
CA GLU A 29 -9.58 17.53 8.98
C GLU A 29 -9.50 17.91 7.49
N ARG A 30 -8.45 17.48 6.80
CA ARG A 30 -8.22 17.76 5.37
C ARG A 30 -8.86 16.74 4.44
N ARG A 31 -9.67 15.83 4.99
CA ARG A 31 -10.51 14.86 4.25
C ARG A 31 -9.72 13.90 3.34
N PHE A 32 -8.49 13.57 3.66
CA PHE A 32 -7.81 12.47 2.98
C PHE A 32 -8.53 11.15 3.21
N ASP A 33 -8.62 10.31 2.18
CA ASP A 33 -9.38 9.06 2.22
C ASP A 33 -8.84 8.08 3.26
N SER A 34 -7.52 7.98 3.38
CA SER A 34 -6.91 7.00 4.29
C SER A 34 -5.50 7.38 4.75
N LEU A 35 -5.15 6.90 5.95
CA LEU A 35 -3.78 6.80 6.41
C LEU A 35 -3.20 5.47 5.92
N TRP A 36 -1.96 5.48 5.38
CA TRP A 36 -1.29 4.29 4.89
C TRP A 36 0.07 4.09 5.56
N ILE A 37 0.28 2.90 6.14
CA ILE A 37 1.54 2.55 6.80
C ILE A 37 2.10 1.30 6.15
N SER A 38 3.32 1.41 5.60
CA SER A 38 4.02 0.29 4.99
C SER A 38 4.95 -0.37 5.99
N GLU A 39 4.98 -1.69 5.98
CA GLU A 39 5.91 -2.47 6.77
C GLU A 39 7.31 -2.39 6.15
N VAL A 40 8.27 -1.96 6.96
CA VAL A 40 9.70 -2.00 6.67
C VAL A 40 10.40 -2.48 7.92
N LEU A 41 10.85 -3.74 7.92
CA LEU A 41 11.39 -4.41 9.12
C LEU A 41 12.64 -3.73 9.67
N THR A 42 13.48 -3.19 8.79
CA THR A 42 14.73 -2.50 9.14
C THR A 42 14.60 -0.98 9.17
N GLY A 43 13.40 -0.45 8.94
CA GLY A 43 13.12 0.99 8.94
C GLY A 43 12.81 1.54 10.32
N GLY A 44 12.88 2.87 10.46
CA GLY A 44 12.54 3.58 11.70
C GLY A 44 11.04 3.86 11.88
N GLY A 45 10.15 3.26 11.06
CA GLY A 45 8.70 3.44 11.16
C GLY A 45 8.05 2.58 12.25
N LEU A 46 6.81 2.92 12.59
CA LEU A 46 6.00 2.11 13.50
C LEU A 46 5.56 0.79 12.84
N ASP A 47 5.35 -0.26 13.64
CA ASP A 47 4.65 -1.45 13.17
C ASP A 47 3.26 -1.07 12.63
N PRO A 48 2.92 -1.48 11.41
CA PRO A 48 1.67 -1.06 10.78
C PRO A 48 0.42 -1.44 11.56
N LEU A 49 0.36 -2.63 12.14
CA LEU A 49 -0.84 -3.10 12.82
C LEU A 49 -1.05 -2.35 14.14
N ILE A 50 0.03 -2.06 14.87
CA ILE A 50 -0.01 -1.29 16.12
C ILE A 50 -0.44 0.16 15.82
N ALA A 51 0.21 0.80 14.86
CA ALA A 51 -0.10 2.18 14.51
C ALA A 51 -1.53 2.34 13.94
N LEU A 52 -1.98 1.41 13.09
CA LEU A 52 -3.34 1.47 12.55
C LEU A 52 -4.41 1.15 13.61
N ALA A 53 -4.14 0.27 14.57
CA ALA A 53 -5.04 0.05 15.69
C ALA A 53 -5.18 1.31 16.55
N THR A 54 -4.09 2.03 16.78
CA THR A 54 -4.09 3.33 17.45
C THR A 54 -4.90 4.36 16.65
N ALA A 55 -4.64 4.49 15.34
CA ALA A 55 -5.36 5.41 14.47
C ALA A 55 -6.87 5.09 14.39
N ALA A 56 -7.24 3.81 14.48
CA ALA A 56 -8.64 3.39 14.49
C ALA A 56 -9.44 3.98 15.66
N GLN A 57 -8.78 4.13 16.81
CA GLN A 57 -9.39 4.72 18.02
C GLN A 57 -9.34 6.26 18.01
N LEU A 58 -8.30 6.83 17.41
CA LEU A 58 -8.15 8.29 17.33
C LEU A 58 -9.15 8.94 16.40
N HIS A 59 -9.56 8.26 15.31
CA HIS A 59 -10.52 8.82 14.37
C HIS A 59 -11.49 7.77 13.80
N PRO A 60 -12.82 8.01 13.86
CA PRO A 60 -13.82 6.99 13.53
C PRO A 60 -14.09 6.78 12.02
N LYS A 61 -13.60 7.66 11.14
CA LYS A 61 -13.97 7.65 9.71
C LYS A 61 -12.81 7.37 8.76
N ILE A 62 -11.57 7.76 9.11
CA ILE A 62 -10.42 7.57 8.22
C ILE A 62 -10.21 6.08 7.95
N LYS A 63 -10.00 5.71 6.70
CA LYS A 63 -9.63 4.34 6.34
C LYS A 63 -8.17 4.07 6.70
N LEU A 64 -7.86 2.83 6.93
CA LEU A 64 -6.59 2.37 7.49
C LEU A 64 -5.92 1.43 6.49
N GLY A 65 -4.95 1.93 5.75
CA GLY A 65 -4.25 1.18 4.72
C GLY A 65 -2.91 0.64 5.19
N THR A 66 -2.56 -0.54 4.74
CA THR A 66 -1.23 -1.09 4.98
C THR A 66 -0.67 -1.82 3.77
N THR A 67 0.65 -1.73 3.61
CA THR A 67 1.42 -2.62 2.75
C THR A 67 2.28 -3.51 3.63
N MET A 68 2.02 -4.81 3.62
CA MET A 68 2.62 -5.77 4.54
C MET A 68 3.30 -6.92 3.81
N LEU A 69 4.21 -7.59 4.53
CA LEU A 69 4.88 -8.81 4.11
C LEU A 69 4.05 -10.03 4.54
N ILE A 70 3.87 -11.01 3.65
CA ILE A 70 3.42 -12.35 4.03
C ILE A 70 4.62 -13.24 4.41
N PRO A 71 5.72 -13.26 3.65
CA PRO A 71 6.84 -14.13 3.96
C PRO A 71 7.39 -13.89 5.38
N GLY A 72 7.71 -14.96 6.08
CA GLY A 72 8.23 -14.91 7.45
C GLY A 72 7.16 -14.79 8.55
N ARG A 73 5.87 -14.68 8.20
CA ARG A 73 4.78 -14.58 9.18
C ARG A 73 4.12 -15.92 9.46
N ASN A 74 3.69 -16.11 10.70
CA ASN A 74 2.76 -17.17 11.04
C ASN A 74 1.36 -16.82 10.49
N GLU A 75 0.82 -17.66 9.62
CA GLU A 75 -0.42 -17.40 8.89
C GLU A 75 -1.65 -17.25 9.81
N ILE A 76 -1.71 -18.03 10.90
CA ILE A 76 -2.81 -17.98 11.87
C ILE A 76 -2.78 -16.67 12.65
N ARG A 77 -1.59 -16.25 13.10
CA ARG A 77 -1.42 -14.95 13.78
C ARG A 77 -1.78 -13.80 12.84
N LEU A 78 -1.36 -13.88 11.59
CA LEU A 78 -1.70 -12.87 10.57
C LEU A 78 -3.21 -12.79 10.36
N ALA A 79 -3.88 -13.93 10.15
CA ALA A 79 -5.33 -14.00 9.99
C ALA A 79 -6.06 -13.37 11.18
N LYS A 80 -5.67 -13.73 12.41
CA LYS A 80 -6.27 -13.20 13.64
C LYS A 80 -6.02 -11.70 13.81
N SER A 81 -4.81 -11.23 13.58
CA SER A 81 -4.46 -9.81 13.76
C SER A 81 -5.21 -8.92 12.80
N LEU A 82 -5.29 -9.31 11.51
CA LEU A 82 -6.02 -8.54 10.49
C LEU A 82 -7.53 -8.53 10.76
N ALA A 83 -8.12 -9.67 11.10
CA ALA A 83 -9.53 -9.74 11.47
C ALA A 83 -9.85 -8.91 12.72
N SER A 84 -8.95 -8.91 13.71
CA SER A 84 -9.10 -8.07 14.91
C SER A 84 -9.02 -6.59 14.58
N LEU A 85 -8.06 -6.19 13.74
CA LEU A 85 -7.92 -4.79 13.32
C LEU A 85 -9.12 -4.33 12.48
N ASP A 86 -9.63 -5.19 11.60
CA ASP A 86 -10.83 -4.89 10.83
C ASP A 86 -12.05 -4.70 11.73
N ALA A 87 -12.24 -5.58 12.72
CA ALA A 87 -13.31 -5.45 13.70
C ALA A 87 -13.18 -4.18 14.54
N LEU A 88 -11.99 -3.90 15.09
CA LEU A 88 -11.73 -2.70 15.90
C LEU A 88 -11.84 -1.41 15.09
N SER A 89 -11.53 -1.45 13.83
CA SER A 89 -11.69 -0.32 12.91
C SER A 89 -13.10 -0.18 12.32
N ARG A 90 -14.02 -1.10 12.63
CA ARG A 90 -15.38 -1.13 12.08
C ARG A 90 -15.39 -1.25 10.55
N GLY A 91 -14.60 -2.18 10.02
CA GLY A 91 -14.55 -2.47 8.58
C GLY A 91 -13.86 -1.39 7.74
N ARG A 92 -12.81 -0.73 8.26
CA ARG A 92 -12.08 0.33 7.55
C ARG A 92 -10.69 -0.09 7.09
N LEU A 93 -10.34 -1.36 7.26
CA LEU A 93 -9.01 -1.87 6.91
C LEU A 93 -8.88 -2.06 5.40
N LEU A 94 -7.73 -1.64 4.85
CA LEU A 94 -7.30 -1.85 3.47
C LEU A 94 -5.94 -2.56 3.48
N ILE A 95 -5.83 -3.69 2.79
CA ILE A 95 -4.63 -4.52 2.86
C ILE A 95 -3.98 -4.64 1.49
N THR A 96 -2.68 -4.40 1.42
CA THR A 96 -1.85 -4.79 0.28
C THR A 96 -0.72 -5.68 0.75
N PHE A 97 -0.58 -6.85 0.15
CA PHE A 97 0.55 -7.73 0.43
C PHE A 97 1.62 -7.63 -0.64
N VAL A 98 2.86 -7.73 -0.20
CA VAL A 98 4.05 -7.71 -1.05
C VAL A 98 5.04 -8.79 -0.61
N PRO A 99 5.91 -9.26 -1.52
CA PRO A 99 6.94 -10.26 -1.18
C PRO A 99 8.12 -9.67 -0.39
N GLY A 100 8.19 -8.35 -0.26
CA GLY A 100 9.34 -7.65 0.31
C GLY A 100 10.49 -7.43 -0.67
N LEU A 101 11.47 -6.63 -0.25
CA LEU A 101 12.63 -6.30 -1.09
C LEU A 101 13.55 -7.51 -1.27
N ALA A 102 14.10 -7.64 -2.45
CA ALA A 102 15.04 -8.71 -2.80
C ALA A 102 16.51 -8.29 -2.63
N TYR A 103 16.77 -7.15 -1.98
CA TYR A 103 18.12 -6.57 -1.79
C TYR A 103 18.20 -5.82 -0.46
N GLY A 104 19.44 -5.50 -0.07
CA GLY A 104 19.72 -4.76 1.16
C GLY A 104 19.39 -5.52 2.44
N PRO A 105 19.49 -4.88 3.61
CA PRO A 105 19.24 -5.50 4.91
C PRO A 105 17.83 -6.07 5.05
N GLU A 106 16.85 -5.45 4.41
CA GLU A 106 15.46 -5.89 4.41
C GLU A 106 15.28 -7.29 3.84
N ARG A 107 16.06 -7.64 2.80
CA ARG A 107 16.07 -9.00 2.22
C ARG A 107 16.33 -10.05 3.27
N ASP A 108 17.36 -9.82 4.11
CA ASP A 108 17.83 -10.79 5.08
C ASP A 108 16.92 -10.80 6.34
N ALA A 109 16.41 -9.62 6.72
CA ALA A 109 15.50 -9.46 7.86
C ALA A 109 14.18 -10.23 7.69
N ILE A 110 13.70 -10.44 6.45
CA ILE A 110 12.49 -11.22 6.18
C ILE A 110 12.63 -12.69 6.58
N GLY A 111 13.86 -13.25 6.59
CA GLY A 111 14.13 -14.62 7.02
C GLY A 111 13.62 -15.72 6.08
N VAL A 112 13.14 -15.34 4.86
CA VAL A 112 12.64 -16.27 3.83
C VAL A 112 13.39 -16.01 2.53
N PRO A 113 13.95 -17.05 1.88
CA PRO A 113 14.59 -16.92 0.57
C PRO A 113 13.69 -16.24 -0.46
N VAL A 114 14.25 -15.36 -1.28
CA VAL A 114 13.47 -14.62 -2.30
C VAL A 114 12.71 -15.56 -3.23
N SER A 115 13.29 -16.71 -3.58
CA SER A 115 12.68 -17.74 -4.43
C SER A 115 11.41 -18.37 -3.84
N GLU A 116 11.24 -18.36 -2.52
CA GLU A 116 10.12 -18.98 -1.81
C GLU A 116 8.98 -18.02 -1.49
N ARG A 117 9.22 -16.71 -1.59
CA ARG A 117 8.26 -15.68 -1.17
C ARG A 117 6.98 -15.66 -1.99
N ALA A 118 7.11 -15.95 -3.29
CA ALA A 118 5.96 -16.05 -4.18
C ALA A 118 5.02 -17.20 -3.76
N ALA A 119 5.60 -18.38 -3.50
CA ALA A 119 4.85 -19.54 -3.04
C ALA A 119 4.20 -19.30 -1.67
N ALA A 120 4.88 -18.59 -0.77
CA ALA A 120 4.30 -18.19 0.53
C ALA A 120 3.02 -17.36 0.34
N ILE A 121 3.03 -16.37 -0.56
CA ILE A 121 1.85 -15.55 -0.88
C ILE A 121 0.72 -16.41 -1.45
N GLU A 122 1.02 -17.25 -2.43
CA GLU A 122 0.03 -18.12 -3.10
C GLU A 122 -0.61 -19.13 -2.16
N ARG A 123 0.13 -19.63 -1.18
CA ARG A 123 -0.38 -20.53 -0.14
C ARG A 123 -1.21 -19.79 0.90
N THR A 124 -0.73 -18.64 1.37
CA THR A 124 -1.32 -17.95 2.53
C THR A 124 -2.65 -17.28 2.20
N ILE A 125 -2.79 -16.60 1.06
CA ILE A 125 -4.01 -15.82 0.73
C ILE A 125 -5.27 -16.70 0.70
N PRO A 126 -5.32 -17.85 0.03
CA PRO A 126 -6.51 -18.70 0.08
C PRO A 126 -6.85 -19.18 1.49
N ARG A 127 -5.84 -19.46 2.33
CA ARG A 127 -6.04 -19.89 3.73
C ARG A 127 -6.63 -18.76 4.57
N LEU A 128 -6.15 -17.51 4.43
CA LEU A 128 -6.72 -16.34 5.09
C LEU A 128 -8.22 -16.22 4.77
N ARG A 129 -8.59 -16.29 3.51
CA ARG A 129 -9.99 -16.18 3.07
C ARG A 129 -10.87 -17.27 3.66
N ARG A 130 -10.40 -18.51 3.68
CA ARG A 130 -11.14 -19.64 4.26
C ARG A 130 -11.33 -19.46 5.76
N TRP A 131 -10.31 -19.07 6.51
CA TRP A 131 -10.45 -18.77 7.95
C TRP A 131 -11.43 -17.61 8.20
N TRP A 132 -11.36 -16.57 7.41
CA TRP A 132 -12.27 -15.41 7.54
C TRP A 132 -13.71 -15.75 7.15
N ALA A 133 -13.92 -16.66 6.22
CA ALA A 133 -15.23 -17.24 5.93
C ALA A 133 -15.73 -18.17 7.06
N GLY A 134 -14.86 -18.50 8.05
CA GLY A 134 -15.17 -19.34 9.21
C GLY A 134 -14.98 -20.80 8.96
N GLU A 135 -14.27 -21.17 7.90
CA GLU A 135 -13.92 -22.56 7.64
C GLU A 135 -12.84 -23.06 8.59
N GLN A 136 -12.84 -24.38 8.81
CA GLN A 136 -11.72 -25.07 9.42
C GLN A 136 -10.68 -25.39 8.34
N VAL A 137 -9.42 -24.95 8.54
CA VAL A 137 -8.30 -25.24 7.64
C VAL A 137 -7.24 -25.98 8.46
N ASP A 138 -6.89 -27.19 8.04
CA ASP A 138 -5.95 -28.08 8.75
C ASP A 138 -6.30 -28.28 10.24
N GLY A 139 -7.59 -28.46 10.53
CA GLY A 139 -8.09 -28.63 11.89
C GLY A 139 -8.18 -27.34 12.73
N ILE A 140 -7.85 -26.17 12.17
CA ILE A 140 -7.78 -24.90 12.89
C ILE A 140 -8.87 -23.94 12.38
N THR A 141 -9.59 -23.31 13.31
CA THR A 141 -10.47 -22.16 13.05
C THR A 141 -9.85 -20.90 13.62
N VAL A 142 -10.15 -19.74 13.01
CA VAL A 142 -9.66 -18.44 13.46
C VAL A 142 -10.83 -17.52 13.83
N SER A 143 -10.71 -16.85 14.97
CA SER A 143 -11.68 -15.88 15.50
C SER A 143 -10.94 -14.69 16.10
N PRO A 144 -11.48 -13.45 16.01
CA PRO A 144 -12.74 -13.07 15.38
C PRO A 144 -12.72 -13.22 13.86
N ARG A 145 -13.86 -13.08 13.20
CA ARG A 145 -13.94 -12.86 11.75
C ARG A 145 -13.85 -11.35 11.46
N PRO A 146 -13.40 -10.94 10.26
CA PRO A 146 -13.52 -9.57 9.81
C PRO A 146 -14.99 -9.11 9.80
N ILE A 147 -15.22 -7.80 9.88
CA ILE A 147 -16.54 -7.20 9.62
C ILE A 147 -16.78 -7.09 8.12
N GLN A 148 -15.73 -6.77 7.36
CA GLN A 148 -15.79 -6.80 5.90
C GLN A 148 -15.96 -8.23 5.38
N ASP A 149 -16.89 -8.46 4.46
CA ASP A 149 -17.13 -9.76 3.83
C ASP A 149 -17.31 -9.57 2.31
N PRO A 150 -16.27 -9.89 1.53
CA PRO A 150 -14.93 -10.30 1.96
C PRO A 150 -14.08 -9.11 2.47
N LEU A 151 -13.11 -9.41 3.34
CA LEU A 151 -12.00 -8.49 3.59
C LEU A 151 -11.05 -8.54 2.39
N GLU A 152 -11.00 -7.46 1.64
CA GLU A 152 -10.25 -7.39 0.39
C GLU A 152 -8.75 -7.50 0.58
N ILE A 153 -8.10 -8.23 -0.30
CA ILE A 153 -6.65 -8.38 -0.37
C ILE A 153 -6.14 -7.86 -1.70
N TRP A 154 -5.36 -6.79 -1.65
CA TRP A 154 -4.64 -6.29 -2.80
C TRP A 154 -3.22 -6.87 -2.83
N LEU A 155 -2.61 -6.92 -4.01
CA LEU A 155 -1.21 -7.30 -4.17
C LEU A 155 -0.41 -6.17 -4.80
N GLY A 156 0.88 -6.09 -4.43
CA GLY A 156 1.86 -5.22 -5.08
C GLY A 156 2.83 -6.00 -5.95
N GLY A 157 3.63 -5.26 -6.72
CA GLY A 157 4.67 -5.79 -7.58
C GLY A 157 4.42 -5.50 -9.07
N LEU A 158 5.50 -5.52 -9.86
CA LEU A 158 5.51 -5.19 -11.29
C LEU A 158 6.08 -6.31 -12.17
N ALA A 159 6.67 -7.35 -11.60
CA ALA A 159 7.13 -8.49 -12.37
C ALA A 159 5.93 -9.23 -12.99
N ALA A 160 6.07 -9.72 -14.22
CA ALA A 160 5.00 -10.41 -14.94
C ALA A 160 4.33 -11.52 -14.10
N ALA A 161 5.12 -12.33 -13.39
CA ALA A 161 4.61 -13.36 -12.50
C ALA A 161 3.81 -12.79 -11.31
N SER A 162 4.16 -11.58 -10.80
CA SER A 162 3.42 -10.91 -9.73
C SER A 162 2.09 -10.36 -10.24
N LEU A 163 2.08 -9.80 -11.45
CA LEU A 163 0.86 -9.30 -12.10
C LEU A 163 -0.11 -10.45 -12.43
N ALA A 164 0.40 -11.54 -12.97
CA ALA A 164 -0.40 -12.74 -13.24
C ALA A 164 -0.99 -13.33 -11.92
N ARG A 165 -0.20 -13.37 -10.84
CA ARG A 165 -0.67 -13.77 -9.50
C ARG A 165 -1.77 -12.84 -9.01
N CYS A 166 -1.57 -11.52 -9.14
CA CYS A 166 -2.57 -10.55 -8.76
C CYS A 166 -3.93 -10.84 -9.42
N GLY A 167 -3.95 -11.03 -10.74
CA GLY A 167 -5.18 -11.39 -11.47
C GLY A 167 -5.83 -12.67 -10.97
N ARG A 168 -5.03 -13.71 -10.67
CA ARG A 168 -5.57 -14.99 -10.22
C ARG A 168 -6.15 -14.99 -8.83
N ILE A 169 -5.57 -14.24 -7.86
CA ILE A 169 -5.93 -14.42 -6.44
C ILE A 169 -6.17 -13.13 -5.64
N ALA A 170 -5.97 -11.94 -6.21
CA ALA A 170 -6.18 -10.69 -5.48
C ALA A 170 -7.49 -9.99 -5.86
N ASP A 171 -7.92 -9.05 -5.03
CA ASP A 171 -9.11 -8.22 -5.27
C ASP A 171 -8.73 -6.84 -5.85
N GLY A 172 -7.45 -6.50 -5.84
CA GLY A 172 -6.92 -5.26 -6.39
C GLY A 172 -5.39 -5.25 -6.49
N TRP A 173 -4.87 -4.18 -7.05
CA TRP A 173 -3.44 -3.97 -7.23
C TRP A 173 -2.99 -2.60 -6.75
N LEU A 174 -1.90 -2.56 -5.98
CA LEU A 174 -1.21 -1.33 -5.61
C LEU A 174 0.20 -1.35 -6.19
N GLY A 175 0.38 -0.65 -7.30
CA GLY A 175 1.68 -0.47 -7.94
C GLY A 175 2.55 0.57 -7.24
N ALA A 176 3.84 0.51 -7.47
CA ALA A 176 4.79 1.51 -7.01
C ALA A 176 6.01 1.57 -7.95
N SER A 177 6.69 2.71 -7.98
CA SER A 177 7.91 2.90 -8.76
C SER A 177 7.74 2.53 -10.25
N CYS A 178 6.65 2.97 -10.86
CA CYS A 178 6.35 2.78 -12.29
C CYS A 178 5.82 4.07 -12.93
N THR A 179 5.86 4.14 -14.25
CA THR A 179 5.21 5.20 -15.02
C THR A 179 3.73 4.88 -15.24
N ALA A 180 2.95 5.87 -15.68
CA ALA A 180 1.55 5.67 -16.05
C ALA A 180 1.40 4.62 -17.17
N GLU A 181 2.29 4.61 -18.16
CA GLU A 181 2.26 3.59 -19.23
C GLU A 181 2.54 2.19 -18.68
N GLN A 182 3.51 2.04 -17.79
CA GLN A 182 3.78 0.75 -17.15
C GLN A 182 2.59 0.29 -16.28
N ALA A 183 1.91 1.22 -15.62
CA ALA A 183 0.69 0.91 -14.85
C ALA A 183 -0.47 0.48 -15.76
N ARG A 184 -0.62 1.11 -16.94
CA ARG A 184 -1.61 0.71 -17.96
C ARG A 184 -1.37 -0.72 -18.42
N LEU A 185 -0.12 -1.05 -18.75
CA LEU A 185 0.27 -2.40 -19.16
C LEU A 185 0.07 -3.41 -18.02
N ALA A 186 0.45 -3.07 -16.80
CA ALA A 186 0.24 -3.91 -15.63
C ALA A 186 -1.25 -4.22 -15.42
N ARG A 187 -2.12 -3.20 -15.53
CA ARG A 187 -3.58 -3.36 -15.42
C ARG A 187 -4.13 -4.31 -16.48
N SER A 188 -3.66 -4.19 -17.74
CA SER A 188 -4.05 -5.13 -18.81
C SER A 188 -3.67 -6.57 -18.45
N MET A 189 -2.40 -6.82 -18.10
CA MET A 189 -1.91 -8.15 -17.72
C MET A 189 -2.67 -8.75 -16.54
N ILE A 190 -3.01 -7.93 -15.54
CA ILE A 190 -3.78 -8.37 -14.38
C ILE A 190 -5.19 -8.78 -14.79
N ASN A 191 -5.86 -7.96 -15.63
CA ASN A 191 -7.21 -8.25 -16.09
C ASN A 191 -7.25 -9.49 -16.99
N ASP A 192 -6.25 -9.70 -17.84
CA ASP A 192 -6.13 -10.90 -18.67
C ASP A 192 -5.98 -12.14 -17.78
N ALA A 193 -5.07 -12.11 -16.80
CA ALA A 193 -4.88 -13.22 -15.86
C ALA A 193 -6.12 -13.47 -14.96
N ALA A 194 -6.88 -12.43 -14.62
CA ALA A 194 -8.14 -12.58 -13.89
C ALA A 194 -9.20 -13.26 -14.76
N ARG A 195 -9.33 -12.85 -16.02
CA ARG A 195 -10.26 -13.45 -16.99
C ARG A 195 -9.94 -14.92 -17.22
N ASP A 196 -8.66 -15.25 -17.41
CA ASP A 196 -8.19 -16.63 -17.59
C ASP A 196 -8.48 -17.51 -16.35
N ALA A 197 -8.54 -16.90 -15.17
CA ALA A 197 -8.94 -17.56 -13.93
C ALA A 197 -10.45 -17.54 -13.65
N GLY A 198 -11.28 -17.11 -14.62
CA GLY A 198 -12.74 -17.00 -14.47
C GLY A 198 -13.18 -15.92 -13.48
N ARG A 199 -12.37 -14.86 -13.29
CA ARG A 199 -12.61 -13.77 -12.34
C ARG A 199 -12.66 -12.40 -13.02
N GLY A 200 -13.12 -11.40 -12.27
CA GLY A 200 -12.95 -9.99 -12.57
C GLY A 200 -12.32 -9.25 -11.38
N ILE A 201 -11.66 -8.14 -11.65
CA ILE A 201 -11.22 -7.18 -10.63
C ILE A 201 -12.01 -5.90 -10.84
N ASP A 202 -12.52 -5.32 -9.75
CA ASP A 202 -13.23 -4.05 -9.82
C ASP A 202 -12.35 -2.99 -10.49
N PRO A 203 -12.84 -2.26 -11.50
CA PRO A 203 -12.09 -1.21 -12.17
C PRO A 203 -11.53 -0.13 -11.23
N GLU A 204 -12.12 0.04 -10.06
CA GLU A 204 -11.67 0.98 -9.02
C GLU A 204 -10.65 0.38 -8.04
N HIS A 205 -10.26 -0.89 -8.20
CA HIS A 205 -9.28 -1.55 -7.34
C HIS A 205 -7.86 -1.56 -7.94
N PHE A 206 -7.52 -0.49 -8.64
CA PHE A 206 -6.16 -0.26 -9.16
C PHE A 206 -5.61 1.03 -8.58
N GLY A 207 -4.49 0.93 -7.88
CA GLY A 207 -3.87 2.05 -7.19
C GLY A 207 -2.37 2.16 -7.43
N ILE A 208 -1.85 3.33 -7.09
CA ILE A 208 -0.41 3.64 -7.18
C ILE A 208 0.08 4.29 -5.88
N SER A 209 1.19 3.78 -5.37
CA SER A 209 1.95 4.43 -4.31
C SER A 209 3.04 5.31 -4.94
N ILE A 210 2.97 6.62 -4.69
CA ILE A 210 3.84 7.63 -5.29
C ILE A 210 4.65 8.31 -4.18
N GLY A 211 5.99 8.19 -4.26
CA GLY A 211 6.88 9.06 -3.50
C GLY A 211 7.02 10.41 -4.20
N TYR A 212 7.03 11.50 -3.45
CA TYR A 212 7.31 12.84 -3.98
C TYR A 212 8.22 13.63 -3.04
N THR A 213 8.82 14.68 -3.54
CA THR A 213 9.72 15.53 -2.76
C THR A 213 9.56 16.99 -3.16
N HIS A 214 10.04 17.92 -2.33
CA HIS A 214 10.05 19.35 -2.63
C HIS A 214 11.39 19.85 -3.20
N GLN A 215 12.43 19.04 -3.09
CA GLN A 215 13.75 19.31 -3.60
C GLN A 215 14.21 18.20 -4.52
N PRO A 216 15.11 18.44 -5.47
CA PRO A 216 15.72 17.38 -6.26
C PRO A 216 16.31 16.27 -5.36
N LEU A 217 16.18 15.02 -5.80
CA LEU A 217 16.73 13.88 -5.09
C LEU A 217 18.25 13.99 -4.96
N ASP A 218 18.76 13.72 -3.77
CA ASP A 218 20.19 13.59 -3.54
C ASP A 218 20.75 12.28 -4.12
N SER A 219 22.08 12.14 -4.10
CA SER A 219 22.77 10.97 -4.66
C SER A 219 22.38 9.65 -3.96
N ARG A 220 22.13 9.67 -2.63
CA ARG A 220 21.72 8.51 -1.85
C ARG A 220 20.28 8.09 -2.20
N GLN A 221 19.37 9.06 -2.30
CA GLN A 221 17.99 8.82 -2.69
C GLN A 221 17.91 8.27 -4.12
N LEU A 222 18.70 8.84 -5.06
CA LEU A 222 18.80 8.34 -6.43
C LEU A 222 19.35 6.91 -6.49
N ALA A 223 20.41 6.61 -5.73
CA ALA A 223 20.96 5.26 -5.67
C ALA A 223 19.94 4.23 -5.11
N ALA A 224 19.19 4.61 -4.07
CA ALA A 224 18.15 3.74 -3.50
C ALA A 224 17.01 3.50 -4.51
N LEU A 225 16.63 4.52 -5.27
CA LEU A 225 15.58 4.42 -6.30
C LEU A 225 16.06 3.60 -7.51
N ALA A 226 17.32 3.79 -7.94
CA ALA A 226 17.94 3.01 -8.99
C ALA A 226 18.04 1.51 -8.61
N ALA A 227 18.30 1.18 -7.35
CA ALA A 227 18.28 -0.19 -6.88
C ALA A 227 16.88 -0.83 -7.01
N ARG A 228 15.81 -0.07 -6.78
CA ARG A 228 14.41 -0.53 -6.95
C ARG A 228 14.00 -0.72 -8.41
N THR A 229 14.64 0.01 -9.31
CA THR A 229 14.34 -0.02 -10.76
C THR A 229 15.37 -0.80 -11.56
N ARG A 230 16.31 -1.49 -10.90
CA ARG A 230 17.37 -2.25 -11.56
C ARG A 230 16.82 -3.22 -12.62
N GLY A 231 17.42 -3.20 -13.81
CA GLY A 231 17.00 -4.03 -14.95
C GLY A 231 15.76 -3.51 -15.70
N ARG A 232 15.29 -2.30 -15.37
CA ARG A 232 14.20 -1.63 -16.07
C ARG A 232 14.75 -0.42 -16.84
N ASP A 233 14.30 -0.26 -18.07
CA ASP A 233 14.65 0.90 -18.90
C ASP A 233 13.78 2.11 -18.47
N ILE A 234 14.22 2.79 -17.43
CA ILE A 234 13.54 3.98 -16.89
C ILE A 234 14.52 4.87 -16.12
N ASP A 235 14.47 6.17 -16.35
CA ASP A 235 15.15 7.12 -15.47
C ASP A 235 14.46 7.13 -14.10
N PRO A 236 15.18 6.76 -13.02
CA PRO A 236 14.60 6.79 -11.68
C PRO A 236 14.03 8.16 -11.28
N ARG A 237 14.58 9.26 -11.81
CA ARG A 237 14.08 10.61 -11.52
C ARG A 237 12.65 10.83 -11.99
N ALA A 238 12.24 10.19 -13.08
CA ALA A 238 10.88 10.29 -13.62
C ALA A 238 9.81 9.67 -12.71
N LEU A 239 10.22 8.89 -11.68
CA LEU A 239 9.31 8.22 -10.76
C LEU A 239 8.97 9.03 -9.52
N VAL A 240 9.68 10.14 -9.28
CA VAL A 240 9.50 10.96 -8.08
C VAL A 240 9.29 12.41 -8.50
N PRO A 241 8.05 12.87 -8.57
CA PRO A 241 7.74 14.25 -8.88
C PRO A 241 8.31 15.21 -7.82
N VAL A 242 8.84 16.34 -8.28
CA VAL A 242 9.40 17.41 -7.43
C VAL A 242 8.41 18.57 -7.38
N GLY A 243 7.89 18.82 -6.18
CA GLY A 243 6.87 19.84 -5.95
C GLY A 243 5.45 19.42 -6.29
N TYR A 244 4.50 20.19 -5.80
CA TYR A 244 3.06 19.85 -5.92
C TYR A 244 2.55 19.90 -7.36
N SER A 245 3.05 20.81 -8.21
CA SER A 245 2.63 20.89 -9.61
C SER A 245 2.99 19.64 -10.39
N ALA A 246 4.23 19.15 -10.23
CA ALA A 246 4.67 17.91 -10.86
C ALA A 246 3.91 16.69 -10.30
N LEU A 247 3.64 16.67 -8.98
CA LEU A 247 2.82 15.61 -8.35
C LEU A 247 1.42 15.59 -8.94
N ARG A 248 0.75 16.74 -9.07
CA ARG A 248 -0.58 16.84 -9.68
C ARG A 248 -0.59 16.32 -11.12
N ALA A 249 0.37 16.74 -11.95
CA ALA A 249 0.49 16.24 -13.32
C ALA A 249 0.69 14.71 -13.36
N THR A 250 1.51 14.18 -12.45
CA THR A 250 1.73 12.74 -12.30
C THR A 250 0.42 12.03 -11.94
N LEU A 251 -0.36 12.53 -10.98
CA LEU A 251 -1.66 11.95 -10.62
C LEU A 251 -2.62 11.94 -11.81
N GLN A 252 -2.71 13.05 -12.54
CA GLN A 252 -3.57 13.15 -13.73
C GLN A 252 -3.17 12.13 -14.81
N SER A 253 -1.88 11.89 -15.02
CA SER A 253 -1.42 10.85 -15.96
C SER A 253 -1.84 9.44 -15.54
N PHE A 254 -1.79 9.12 -14.25
CA PHE A 254 -2.25 7.84 -13.73
C PHE A 254 -3.79 7.71 -13.75
N ILE A 255 -4.52 8.77 -13.46
CA ILE A 255 -5.99 8.82 -13.59
C ILE A 255 -6.38 8.53 -15.05
N GLY A 256 -5.67 9.12 -16.01
CA GLY A 256 -5.90 8.92 -17.44
C GLY A 256 -5.74 7.48 -17.91
N VAL A 257 -4.97 6.65 -17.20
CA VAL A 257 -4.82 5.21 -17.47
C VAL A 257 -5.65 4.32 -16.54
N GLY A 258 -6.57 4.94 -15.78
CA GLY A 258 -7.59 4.24 -15.00
C GLY A 258 -7.15 3.81 -13.59
N MET A 259 -6.14 4.46 -13.01
CA MET A 259 -5.84 4.30 -11.58
C MET A 259 -6.78 5.15 -10.74
N SER A 260 -7.25 4.62 -9.61
CA SER A 260 -8.29 5.23 -8.78
C SER A 260 -7.86 5.49 -7.33
N LYS A 261 -6.87 4.76 -6.84
CA LYS A 261 -6.33 4.90 -5.47
C LYS A 261 -4.89 5.39 -5.52
N PHE A 262 -4.60 6.45 -4.78
CA PHE A 262 -3.26 7.03 -4.72
C PHE A 262 -2.78 7.06 -3.28
N VAL A 263 -1.63 6.46 -3.01
CA VAL A 263 -0.95 6.54 -1.71
C VAL A 263 0.23 7.50 -1.88
N LEU A 264 0.06 8.73 -1.45
CA LEU A 264 1.08 9.78 -1.57
C LEU A 264 2.03 9.74 -0.39
N ARG A 265 3.32 9.64 -0.66
CA ARG A 265 4.35 9.52 0.36
C ARG A 265 5.35 10.66 0.22
N PRO A 266 5.28 11.71 1.06
CA PRO A 266 6.33 12.72 1.08
C PRO A 266 7.65 12.07 1.51
N MET A 267 8.70 12.23 0.70
CA MET A 267 10.06 11.79 1.03
C MET A 267 10.79 12.83 1.88
N SER A 268 10.32 14.07 1.83
CA SER A 268 10.68 15.18 2.69
C SER A 268 9.45 16.04 2.93
N ILE A 269 9.36 16.72 4.06
CA ILE A 269 8.29 17.66 4.38
C ILE A 269 8.88 19.06 4.48
N GLN A 270 8.06 20.08 4.17
CA GLN A 270 8.40 21.50 4.40
C GLN A 270 7.66 21.98 5.65
N GLY A 271 8.42 22.40 6.66
CA GLY A 271 7.82 22.79 7.93
C GLY A 271 7.29 21.60 8.74
N SER A 272 6.05 21.69 9.16
CA SER A 272 5.36 20.62 9.91
C SER A 272 4.55 19.68 8.99
N TRP A 273 4.14 18.54 9.52
CA TRP A 273 3.17 17.66 8.83
C TRP A 273 1.84 18.37 8.55
N ARG A 274 1.42 19.26 9.43
CA ARG A 274 0.22 20.09 9.21
C ARG A 274 0.38 20.99 7.96
N ASP A 275 1.52 21.61 7.79
CA ASP A 275 1.80 22.47 6.61
C ASP A 275 1.86 21.63 5.35
N GLU A 276 2.55 20.48 5.40
CA GLU A 276 2.63 19.53 4.29
C GLU A 276 1.25 19.05 3.84
N LEU A 277 0.42 18.59 4.78
CA LEU A 277 -0.93 18.12 4.47
C LEU A 277 -1.84 19.25 3.96
N THR A 278 -1.65 20.48 4.45
CA THR A 278 -2.39 21.67 3.95
C THR A 278 -2.00 21.98 2.52
N GLY A 279 -0.70 22.05 2.24
CA GLY A 279 -0.20 22.28 0.87
C GLY A 279 -0.65 21.18 -0.10
N LEU A 280 -0.60 19.93 0.34
CA LEU A 280 -1.04 18.78 -0.46
C LEU A 280 -2.55 18.81 -0.74
N ALA A 281 -3.38 19.10 0.28
CA ALA A 281 -4.83 19.22 0.11
C ALA A 281 -5.18 20.33 -0.89
N ASN A 282 -4.50 21.47 -0.82
CA ASN A 282 -4.69 22.58 -1.77
C ASN A 282 -4.26 22.20 -3.19
N ALA A 283 -3.22 21.38 -3.34
CA ALA A 283 -2.67 21.04 -4.64
C ALA A 283 -3.44 19.94 -5.37
N VAL A 284 -3.98 18.96 -4.65
CA VAL A 284 -4.55 17.76 -5.26
C VAL A 284 -5.89 17.32 -4.66
N GLY A 285 -6.41 18.00 -3.63
CA GLY A 285 -7.64 17.62 -2.95
C GLY A 285 -8.88 17.65 -3.86
N ASP A 286 -8.91 18.52 -4.83
CA ASP A 286 -9.98 18.61 -5.83
C ASP A 286 -10.01 17.45 -6.83
N LEU A 287 -8.96 16.65 -6.91
CA LEU A 287 -8.94 15.42 -7.70
C LEU A 287 -9.72 14.28 -7.01
N GLN A 288 -9.90 14.35 -5.69
CA GLN A 288 -10.63 13.35 -4.92
C GLN A 288 -12.15 13.52 -5.10
N THR A 289 -12.83 12.39 -5.38
CA THR A 289 -14.29 12.39 -5.67
C THR A 289 -15.06 11.47 -4.72
#